data_206fd4e086c591f141bcbc47f8dcc0a7
#
_entry.id   206fd4e086c591f141bcbc47f8dcc0a7
#
_cell.length_a   1.000
_cell.length_b   1.000
_cell.length_c   1.000
_cell.angle_alpha   90.00
_cell.angle_beta   90.00
_cell.angle_gamma   90.00
#
_symmetry.space_group_name_H-M   'P 1'
#
loop_
_entity.id
_entity.type
_entity.pdbx_description
1 polymer ?
#
loop_
_entity_poly.entity_id
_entity_poly.type
_entity_poly.pdbx_seq_one_letter_code
_entity_poly.pdbx_strand_id
1 'polypeptide(L)'
;MSAVGPRNLARLADETFERRGDYPALWFEQVWQTSGEQFGRSERIAAGLAEQGVVAGDRVVVMIENSPDVPVAYQAIWRAGGVVTPAIFLLTAQELGRLIADASPALVLTTPTFREVVDEAAKGVRVISDLGTLERAEHLPIVPRDDDDLAALVYTGGTTGRAKGVMLTHANLWEAGRHGHEAGHVPGLDLSLSCLPLAHSYGLLVLNVGMHHPGRPQSVLMRWFEPQAWLELAQEHRSQIAPVVPSMLYMLLAQPLEDYDLSELLYVACGAAPLALGAIEEFLRRVPGVEIREGYGLTETSALVSTNPPGRPRYGTVGPPVPQTEVQIVDGEICVRSDLVMAGYWNEPDLTRETIRDGWLYTGDMGRLDGDGYLTIVDRKKDLIIRGGFNVFPRDVEEALLEHPAIATACVVGRPDDVHGEEIVAFVTLSEEIAAEELVAFGRERLGGYKYPREIHVVDALPLTPVGKADRKALRELLTVQGGTTT
;
A
#
# COMPACT_ATOMS: atom_id res chain seq x y z
N MET A 1 29.55 -18.27 14.34
CA MET A 1 28.11 -18.38 13.97
C MET A 1 27.52 -17.02 14.26
N SER A 2 26.97 -16.34 13.27
CA SER A 2 26.20 -15.10 13.51
C SER A 2 24.99 -15.45 14.39
N ALA A 3 24.68 -14.60 15.36
CA ALA A 3 23.49 -14.75 16.17
C ALA A 3 22.25 -14.31 15.38
N VAL A 4 21.07 -14.79 15.77
CA VAL A 4 19.80 -14.24 15.26
C VAL A 4 19.60 -12.85 15.88
N GLY A 5 19.44 -11.82 15.05
CA GLY A 5 19.24 -10.45 15.53
C GLY A 5 17.99 -10.31 16.40
N PRO A 6 17.96 -9.36 17.36
CA PRO A 6 16.82 -9.15 18.24
C PRO A 6 15.56 -8.69 17.51
N ARG A 7 15.68 -8.02 16.36
CA ARG A 7 14.57 -7.57 15.50
C ARG A 7 14.33 -8.47 14.28
N ASN A 8 14.86 -9.68 14.30
CA ASN A 8 14.60 -10.65 13.24
C ASN A 8 13.12 -11.08 13.23
N LEU A 9 12.47 -11.04 12.05
CA LEU A 9 11.03 -11.30 11.92
C LEU A 9 10.63 -12.76 12.18
N ALA A 10 11.51 -13.73 11.90
CA ALA A 10 11.24 -15.12 12.26
C ALA A 10 11.28 -15.31 13.78
N ARG A 11 12.23 -14.65 14.46
CA ARG A 11 12.28 -14.61 15.92
C ARG A 11 11.04 -13.93 16.51
N LEU A 12 10.58 -12.81 15.94
CA LEU A 12 9.35 -12.15 16.35
C LEU A 12 8.15 -13.09 16.23
N ALA A 13 8.09 -13.92 15.20
CA ALA A 13 7.03 -14.92 15.04
C ALA A 13 7.05 -15.96 16.15
N ASP A 14 8.24 -16.50 16.50
CA ASP A 14 8.41 -17.46 17.60
C ASP A 14 7.98 -16.85 18.95
N GLU A 15 8.51 -15.68 19.30
CA GLU A 15 8.18 -14.94 20.53
C GLU A 15 6.68 -14.60 20.62
N THR A 16 6.07 -14.27 19.47
CA THR A 16 4.64 -13.98 19.39
C THR A 16 3.80 -15.22 19.62
N PHE A 17 4.16 -16.35 19.01
CA PHE A 17 3.46 -17.61 19.21
C PHE A 17 3.64 -18.12 20.64
N GLU A 18 4.84 -18.08 21.20
CA GLU A 18 5.10 -18.44 22.61
C GLU A 18 4.25 -17.62 23.59
N ARG A 19 4.11 -16.32 23.34
CA ARG A 19 3.33 -15.42 24.20
C ARG A 19 1.83 -15.63 24.12
N ARG A 20 1.29 -15.82 22.90
CA ARG A 20 -0.17 -15.85 22.62
C ARG A 20 -0.76 -17.27 22.67
N GLY A 21 0.06 -18.28 22.39
CA GLY A 21 -0.39 -19.65 22.20
C GLY A 21 -1.27 -19.83 20.96
N ASP A 22 -1.99 -20.94 20.93
CA ASP A 22 -2.89 -21.28 19.83
C ASP A 22 -4.29 -20.66 20.05
N TYR A 23 -4.83 -20.04 18.97
CA TYR A 23 -6.17 -19.44 18.95
C TYR A 23 -6.63 -19.24 17.49
N PRO A 24 -7.96 -19.13 17.21
CA PRO A 24 -8.46 -18.76 15.88
C PRO A 24 -7.94 -17.38 15.48
N ALA A 25 -6.99 -17.31 14.54
CA ALA A 25 -6.28 -16.08 14.23
C ALA A 25 -6.71 -15.47 12.89
N LEU A 26 -6.99 -16.28 11.88
CA LEU A 26 -7.30 -15.83 10.54
C LEU A 26 -8.52 -16.56 9.99
N TRP A 27 -9.57 -15.82 9.66
CA TRP A 27 -10.71 -16.32 8.91
C TRP A 27 -10.48 -16.10 7.40
N PHE A 28 -10.75 -17.15 6.64
CA PHE A 28 -10.66 -17.10 5.19
C PHE A 28 -11.64 -18.12 4.58
N GLU A 29 -12.52 -17.66 3.68
CA GLU A 29 -13.45 -18.52 2.94
C GLU A 29 -14.17 -19.54 3.84
N GLN A 30 -14.89 -19.06 4.83
CA GLN A 30 -15.73 -19.83 5.78
C GLN A 30 -14.94 -20.66 6.82
N VAL A 31 -13.60 -20.52 6.89
CA VAL A 31 -12.78 -21.31 7.81
C VAL A 31 -11.91 -20.41 8.68
N TRP A 32 -11.98 -20.59 9.99
CA TRP A 32 -10.99 -20.05 10.91
C TRP A 32 -9.76 -20.95 10.95
N GLN A 33 -8.62 -20.41 10.65
CA GLN A 33 -7.32 -21.06 10.86
C GLN A 33 -6.71 -20.60 12.17
N THR A 34 -6.09 -21.53 12.91
CA THR A 34 -5.45 -21.18 14.16
C THR A 34 -4.04 -20.65 13.95
N SER A 35 -3.56 -19.86 14.93
CA SER A 35 -2.18 -19.39 14.93
C SER A 35 -1.17 -20.54 15.00
N GLY A 36 -1.52 -21.64 15.69
CA GLY A 36 -0.70 -22.86 15.76
C GLY A 36 -0.58 -23.59 14.43
N GLU A 37 -1.71 -23.71 13.69
CA GLU A 37 -1.70 -24.28 12.33
C GLU A 37 -0.80 -23.48 11.39
N GLN A 38 -0.94 -22.15 11.38
CA GLN A 38 -0.14 -21.27 10.51
C GLN A 38 1.34 -21.29 10.89
N PHE A 39 1.64 -21.18 12.19
CA PHE A 39 3.00 -21.18 12.70
C PHE A 39 3.70 -22.51 12.38
N GLY A 40 3.11 -23.67 12.77
CA GLY A 40 3.70 -24.98 12.50
C GLY A 40 3.86 -25.26 11.00
N ARG A 41 2.92 -24.78 10.17
CA ARG A 41 3.00 -24.90 8.72
C ARG A 41 4.18 -24.07 8.16
N SER A 42 4.41 -22.86 8.67
CA SER A 42 5.54 -22.03 8.25
C SER A 42 6.90 -22.68 8.56
N GLU A 43 7.03 -23.34 9.72
CA GLU A 43 8.24 -24.06 10.10
C GLU A 43 8.52 -25.25 9.16
N ARG A 44 7.48 -26.04 8.82
CA ARG A 44 7.61 -27.18 7.90
C ARG A 44 7.94 -26.74 6.48
N ILE A 45 7.35 -25.63 6.01
CA ILE A 45 7.65 -25.06 4.69
C ILE A 45 9.07 -24.50 4.65
N ALA A 46 9.55 -23.87 5.74
CA ALA A 46 10.92 -23.38 5.82
C ALA A 46 11.95 -24.53 5.61
N ALA A 47 11.71 -25.72 6.18
CA ALA A 47 12.53 -26.89 5.94
C ALA A 47 12.52 -27.30 4.46
N GLY A 48 11.36 -27.29 3.83
CA GLY A 48 11.25 -27.56 2.39
C GLY A 48 11.95 -26.53 1.52
N LEU A 49 11.90 -25.23 1.87
CA LEU A 49 12.65 -24.19 1.16
C LEU A 49 14.15 -24.43 1.23
N ALA A 50 14.69 -24.81 2.40
CA ALA A 50 16.09 -25.15 2.57
C ALA A 50 16.49 -26.37 1.71
N GLU A 51 15.64 -27.42 1.64
CA GLU A 51 15.86 -28.56 0.74
C GLU A 51 15.82 -28.19 -0.75
N GLN A 52 15.03 -27.16 -1.10
CA GLN A 52 15.03 -26.63 -2.46
C GLN A 52 16.27 -25.78 -2.77
N GLY A 53 17.18 -25.61 -1.81
CA GLY A 53 18.43 -24.89 -1.96
C GLY A 53 18.38 -23.40 -1.62
N VAL A 54 17.29 -22.93 -0.98
CA VAL A 54 17.23 -21.56 -0.47
C VAL A 54 18.23 -21.39 0.67
N VAL A 55 19.11 -20.42 0.53
CA VAL A 55 20.13 -20.07 1.53
C VAL A 55 19.95 -18.63 2.02
N ALA A 56 20.67 -18.27 3.07
CA ALA A 56 20.62 -16.93 3.66
C ALA A 56 20.87 -15.82 2.62
N GLY A 57 19.94 -14.88 2.52
CA GLY A 57 19.98 -13.75 1.59
C GLY A 57 19.39 -14.03 0.21
N ASP A 58 18.97 -15.25 -0.10
CA ASP A 58 18.27 -15.54 -1.35
C ASP A 58 16.91 -14.88 -1.41
N ARG A 59 16.59 -14.31 -2.57
CA ARG A 59 15.26 -13.76 -2.85
C ARG A 59 14.32 -14.88 -3.23
N VAL A 60 13.14 -14.88 -2.61
CA VAL A 60 12.05 -15.77 -2.99
C VAL A 60 10.88 -14.89 -3.44
N VAL A 61 10.55 -14.98 -4.73
CA VAL A 61 9.39 -14.25 -5.27
C VAL A 61 8.12 -14.95 -4.84
N VAL A 62 7.16 -14.17 -4.31
CA VAL A 62 5.86 -14.67 -3.87
C VAL A 62 4.76 -13.95 -4.65
N MET A 63 4.14 -14.65 -5.61
CA MET A 63 3.00 -14.18 -6.38
C MET A 63 1.78 -15.05 -6.05
N ILE A 64 1.13 -14.72 -4.96
CA ILE A 64 -0.02 -15.42 -4.41
C ILE A 64 -1.10 -14.37 -4.12
N GLU A 65 -2.36 -14.69 -4.43
CA GLU A 65 -3.50 -13.90 -4.00
C GLU A 65 -3.64 -13.88 -2.48
N ASN A 66 -4.40 -12.92 -1.95
CA ASN A 66 -4.67 -12.91 -0.52
C ASN A 66 -5.24 -14.26 -0.07
N SER A 67 -4.50 -14.93 0.76
CA SER A 67 -4.86 -16.21 1.36
C SER A 67 -3.98 -16.45 2.60
N PRO A 68 -4.31 -17.41 3.44
CA PRO A 68 -3.46 -17.82 4.57
C PRO A 68 -2.05 -18.26 4.15
N ASP A 69 -1.87 -18.66 2.90
CA ASP A 69 -0.57 -19.06 2.35
C ASP A 69 0.44 -17.91 2.30
N VAL A 70 -0.03 -16.66 2.17
CA VAL A 70 0.87 -15.50 2.08
C VAL A 70 1.64 -15.27 3.37
N PRO A 71 1.00 -15.05 4.55
CA PRO A 71 1.73 -14.88 5.81
C PRO A 71 2.55 -16.12 6.18
N VAL A 72 2.08 -17.32 5.87
CA VAL A 72 2.82 -18.59 6.09
C VAL A 72 4.08 -18.62 5.23
N ALA A 73 3.99 -18.26 3.95
CA ALA A 73 5.15 -18.21 3.06
C ALA A 73 6.18 -17.16 3.51
N TYR A 74 5.73 -15.97 3.93
CA TYR A 74 6.63 -14.92 4.41
C TYR A 74 7.41 -15.36 5.66
N GLN A 75 6.72 -15.93 6.64
CA GLN A 75 7.36 -16.46 7.84
C GLN A 75 8.32 -17.61 7.53
N ALA A 76 7.95 -18.51 6.62
CA ALA A 76 8.81 -19.63 6.19
C ALA A 76 10.08 -19.12 5.50
N ILE A 77 9.97 -18.10 4.62
CA ILE A 77 11.12 -17.50 3.94
C ILE A 77 12.05 -16.82 4.95
N TRP A 78 11.54 -16.03 5.90
CA TRP A 78 12.36 -15.41 6.95
C TRP A 78 13.04 -16.45 7.83
N ARG A 79 12.35 -17.54 8.22
CA ARG A 79 12.93 -18.64 8.99
C ARG A 79 14.06 -19.34 8.24
N ALA A 80 13.91 -19.53 6.93
CA ALA A 80 14.95 -20.08 6.06
C ALA A 80 16.09 -19.08 5.76
N GLY A 81 16.04 -17.86 6.32
CA GLY A 81 17.03 -16.79 6.10
C GLY A 81 16.90 -16.08 4.75
N GLY A 82 15.85 -16.35 4.00
CA GLY A 82 15.57 -15.75 2.70
C GLY A 82 15.00 -14.35 2.79
N VAL A 83 14.90 -13.69 1.64
CA VAL A 83 14.35 -12.36 1.42
C VAL A 83 13.01 -12.47 0.71
N VAL A 84 11.94 -12.06 1.35
CA VAL A 84 10.60 -12.02 0.75
C VAL A 84 10.58 -11.01 -0.40
N THR A 85 10.22 -11.46 -1.59
CA THR A 85 10.08 -10.58 -2.75
C THR A 85 8.63 -10.67 -3.25
N PRO A 86 7.72 -9.87 -2.66
CA PRO A 86 6.31 -9.94 -3.00
C PRO A 86 6.07 -9.39 -4.40
N ALA A 87 5.27 -10.11 -5.18
CA ALA A 87 4.82 -9.69 -6.50
C ALA A 87 3.28 -9.62 -6.50
N ILE A 88 2.74 -8.46 -6.85
CA ILE A 88 1.29 -8.29 -6.92
C ILE A 88 0.75 -9.17 -8.04
N PHE A 89 -0.29 -9.91 -7.73
CA PHE A 89 -0.94 -10.88 -8.63
C PHE A 89 -1.62 -10.24 -9.87
N LEU A 90 -1.61 -8.91 -9.96
CA LEU A 90 -2.10 -8.14 -11.12
C LEU A 90 -1.01 -7.84 -12.16
N LEU A 91 0.24 -8.21 -11.89
CA LEU A 91 1.34 -8.01 -12.85
C LEU A 91 1.15 -8.89 -14.07
N THR A 92 1.43 -8.33 -15.23
CA THR A 92 1.56 -9.07 -16.48
C THR A 92 2.82 -9.96 -16.45
N ALA A 93 2.87 -10.99 -17.30
CA ALA A 93 4.06 -11.84 -17.42
C ALA A 93 5.32 -11.02 -17.77
N GLN A 94 5.17 -9.98 -18.59
CA GLN A 94 6.28 -9.09 -18.95
C GLN A 94 6.80 -8.29 -17.74
N GLU A 95 5.92 -7.73 -16.93
CA GLU A 95 6.29 -6.96 -15.71
C GLU A 95 6.92 -7.87 -14.67
N LEU A 96 6.30 -9.03 -14.43
CA LEU A 96 6.86 -10.04 -13.54
C LEU A 96 8.23 -10.55 -14.03
N GLY A 97 8.39 -10.75 -15.33
CA GLY A 97 9.66 -11.16 -15.92
C GLY A 97 10.79 -10.13 -15.68
N ARG A 98 10.47 -8.83 -15.74
CA ARG A 98 11.43 -7.76 -15.41
C ARG A 98 11.82 -7.79 -13.93
N LEU A 99 10.84 -7.97 -13.05
CA LEU A 99 11.08 -8.10 -11.60
C LEU A 99 11.98 -9.32 -11.31
N ILE A 100 11.67 -10.47 -11.89
CA ILE A 100 12.45 -11.71 -11.72
C ILE A 100 13.88 -11.53 -12.22
N ALA A 101 14.05 -10.90 -13.37
CA ALA A 101 15.39 -10.65 -13.95
C ALA A 101 16.23 -9.75 -13.05
N ASP A 102 15.65 -8.72 -12.43
CA ASP A 102 16.35 -7.78 -11.53
C ASP A 102 16.60 -8.40 -10.15
N ALA A 103 15.60 -9.06 -9.55
CA ALA A 103 15.70 -9.69 -8.23
C ALA A 103 16.60 -10.94 -8.24
N SER A 104 16.73 -11.64 -9.39
CA SER A 104 17.46 -12.91 -9.51
C SER A 104 17.12 -13.89 -8.39
N PRO A 105 15.84 -14.34 -8.25
CA PRO A 105 15.39 -15.15 -7.14
C PRO A 105 15.86 -16.60 -7.23
N ALA A 106 16.02 -17.27 -6.09
CA ALA A 106 16.31 -18.71 -6.01
C ALA A 106 15.10 -19.54 -6.53
N LEU A 107 13.88 -19.09 -6.23
CA LEU A 107 12.64 -19.72 -6.71
C LEU A 107 11.46 -18.73 -6.66
N VAL A 108 10.34 -19.13 -7.28
CA VAL A 108 9.06 -18.42 -7.25
C VAL A 108 8.02 -19.30 -6.59
N LEU A 109 7.32 -18.76 -5.59
CA LEU A 109 6.11 -19.34 -5.00
C LEU A 109 4.88 -18.70 -5.63
N THR A 110 3.92 -19.50 -6.04
CA THR A 110 2.68 -19.05 -6.66
C THR A 110 1.53 -19.99 -6.32
N THR A 111 0.37 -19.79 -6.94
CA THR A 111 -0.77 -20.70 -6.88
C THR A 111 -1.09 -21.24 -8.28
N PRO A 112 -1.89 -22.30 -8.39
CA PRO A 112 -2.34 -22.77 -9.69
C PRO A 112 -3.03 -21.70 -10.53
N THR A 113 -3.69 -20.73 -9.90
CA THR A 113 -4.36 -19.59 -10.55
C THR A 113 -3.41 -18.74 -11.41
N PHE A 114 -2.18 -18.50 -10.92
CA PHE A 114 -1.20 -17.65 -11.61
C PHE A 114 -0.08 -18.44 -12.26
N ARG A 115 -0.17 -19.76 -12.26
CA ARG A 115 0.90 -20.65 -12.77
C ARG A 115 1.31 -20.31 -14.20
N GLU A 116 0.36 -20.07 -15.09
CA GLU A 116 0.62 -19.78 -16.52
C GLU A 116 1.41 -18.47 -16.67
N VAL A 117 0.98 -17.39 -16.00
CA VAL A 117 1.67 -16.09 -16.02
C VAL A 117 3.08 -16.20 -15.44
N VAL A 118 3.24 -16.98 -14.36
CA VAL A 118 4.55 -17.17 -13.72
C VAL A 118 5.47 -18.03 -14.59
N ASP A 119 5.00 -19.08 -15.22
CA ASP A 119 5.81 -19.93 -16.10
C ASP A 119 6.29 -19.17 -17.35
N GLU A 120 5.48 -18.25 -17.86
CA GLU A 120 5.88 -17.36 -18.96
C GLU A 120 6.98 -16.38 -18.50
N ALA A 121 6.86 -15.82 -17.29
CA ALA A 121 7.75 -14.81 -16.73
C ALA A 121 9.06 -15.40 -16.18
N ALA A 122 9.00 -16.56 -15.52
CA ALA A 122 10.08 -17.13 -14.71
C ALA A 122 10.96 -18.14 -15.47
N LYS A 123 11.22 -17.92 -16.75
CA LYS A 123 12.02 -18.83 -17.59
C LYS A 123 13.36 -19.14 -16.96
N GLY A 124 13.60 -20.40 -16.64
CA GLY A 124 14.86 -20.87 -16.04
C GLY A 124 14.92 -20.74 -14.50
N VAL A 125 13.88 -20.23 -13.87
CA VAL A 125 13.74 -20.18 -12.40
C VAL A 125 12.76 -21.27 -11.95
N ARG A 126 13.05 -21.92 -10.83
CA ARG A 126 12.15 -22.93 -10.26
C ARG A 126 10.86 -22.29 -9.78
N VAL A 127 9.71 -22.89 -10.14
CA VAL A 127 8.38 -22.43 -9.75
C VAL A 127 7.68 -23.51 -8.95
N ILE A 128 7.13 -23.13 -7.80
CA ILE A 128 6.34 -23.98 -6.91
C ILE A 128 4.95 -23.38 -6.79
N SER A 129 3.92 -24.11 -7.22
CA SER A 129 2.53 -23.63 -7.23
C SER A 129 1.63 -24.28 -6.18
N ASP A 130 2.19 -25.12 -5.32
CA ASP A 130 1.52 -25.70 -4.18
C ASP A 130 2.49 -25.75 -3.00
N LEU A 131 2.26 -24.88 -2.01
CA LEU A 131 3.08 -24.78 -0.82
C LEU A 131 3.07 -26.08 0.01
N GLY A 132 2.00 -26.88 -0.07
CA GLY A 132 1.93 -28.18 0.59
C GLY A 132 3.05 -29.12 0.15
N THR A 133 3.55 -29.00 -1.06
CA THR A 133 4.69 -29.81 -1.57
C THR A 133 6.01 -29.49 -0.87
N LEU A 134 6.10 -28.35 -0.17
CA LEU A 134 7.26 -27.95 0.63
C LEU A 134 7.17 -28.41 2.09
N GLU A 135 6.01 -28.84 2.58
CA GLU A 135 5.89 -29.23 3.97
C GLU A 135 6.71 -30.48 4.28
N ARG A 136 7.52 -30.41 5.33
CA ARG A 136 8.35 -31.51 5.86
C ARG A 136 7.91 -31.88 7.25
N ALA A 137 8.23 -33.12 7.68
CA ALA A 137 7.98 -33.53 9.04
C ALA A 137 8.91 -32.84 10.05
N GLU A 138 10.11 -32.47 9.61
CA GLU A 138 11.11 -31.78 10.42
C GLU A 138 10.90 -30.28 10.38
N HIS A 139 11.19 -29.61 11.51
CA HIS A 139 11.15 -28.14 11.63
C HIS A 139 12.54 -27.57 11.43
N LEU A 140 12.64 -26.48 10.67
CA LEU A 140 13.90 -25.78 10.47
C LEU A 140 14.13 -24.80 11.63
N PRO A 141 15.25 -24.86 12.36
CA PRO A 141 15.68 -23.78 13.24
C PRO A 141 15.83 -22.49 12.44
N ILE A 142 15.65 -21.33 13.11
CA ILE A 142 15.83 -20.04 12.44
C ILE A 142 17.26 -19.95 11.89
N VAL A 143 17.39 -19.74 10.58
CA VAL A 143 18.68 -19.45 9.96
C VAL A 143 19.12 -18.05 10.39
N PRO A 144 20.33 -17.91 10.99
CA PRO A 144 20.79 -16.63 11.53
C PRO A 144 20.82 -15.52 10.50
N ARG A 145 20.12 -14.44 10.81
CA ARG A 145 20.13 -13.16 10.08
C ARG A 145 20.18 -12.04 11.11
N ASP A 146 20.98 -11.02 10.83
CA ASP A 146 21.07 -9.84 11.67
C ASP A 146 19.95 -8.83 11.38
N ASP A 147 19.79 -7.83 12.24
CA ASP A 147 18.78 -6.78 12.12
C ASP A 147 18.87 -6.00 10.80
N ASP A 148 20.10 -5.75 10.34
CA ASP A 148 20.41 -4.99 9.11
C ASP A 148 20.39 -5.85 7.85
N ASP A 149 20.21 -7.15 7.97
CA ASP A 149 20.03 -8.03 6.83
C ASP A 149 18.68 -7.79 6.15
N LEU A 150 18.62 -7.97 4.82
CA LEU A 150 17.37 -7.80 4.07
C LEU A 150 16.34 -8.86 4.49
N ALA A 151 15.15 -8.39 4.79
CA ALA A 151 13.96 -9.20 5.04
C ALA A 151 12.98 -9.16 3.86
N ALA A 152 12.92 -8.02 3.14
CA ALA A 152 12.07 -7.93 1.96
C ALA A 152 12.73 -7.07 0.85
N LEU A 153 12.41 -7.43 -0.39
CA LEU A 153 12.71 -6.66 -1.59
C LEU A 153 11.38 -6.34 -2.28
N VAL A 154 10.87 -5.11 -2.08
CA VAL A 154 9.54 -4.71 -2.53
C VAL A 154 9.63 -3.81 -3.75
N TYR A 155 9.04 -4.24 -4.86
CA TYR A 155 9.09 -3.47 -6.11
C TYR A 155 8.00 -2.42 -6.17
N THR A 156 8.39 -1.18 -6.51
CA THR A 156 7.47 -0.06 -6.72
C THR A 156 7.40 0.30 -8.19
N GLY A 157 6.21 0.72 -8.65
CA GLY A 157 6.05 1.28 -9.99
C GLY A 157 6.80 2.60 -10.11
N GLY A 158 7.97 2.59 -10.75
CA GLY A 158 8.72 3.81 -11.03
C GLY A 158 8.03 4.64 -12.13
N THR A 159 8.08 5.97 -11.99
CA THR A 159 7.58 6.92 -13.01
C THR A 159 8.34 6.88 -14.33
N THR A 160 9.54 6.30 -14.29
CA THR A 160 10.39 6.07 -15.47
C THR A 160 10.03 4.79 -16.24
N GLY A 161 8.96 4.07 -15.84
CA GLY A 161 8.52 2.83 -16.47
C GLY A 161 9.30 1.58 -16.05
N ARG A 162 10.36 1.70 -15.23
CA ARG A 162 11.10 0.58 -14.64
C ARG A 162 10.76 0.49 -13.15
N ALA A 163 10.28 -0.67 -12.71
CA ALA A 163 10.08 -0.93 -11.30
C ALA A 163 11.41 -0.92 -10.53
N LYS A 164 11.41 -0.36 -9.32
CA LYS A 164 12.59 -0.25 -8.47
C LYS A 164 12.43 -1.17 -7.27
N GLY A 165 13.41 -1.98 -6.97
CA GLY A 165 13.43 -2.83 -5.78
C GLY A 165 13.84 -2.04 -4.54
N VAL A 166 12.91 -1.84 -3.62
CA VAL A 166 13.15 -1.20 -2.32
C VAL A 166 13.66 -2.24 -1.34
N MET A 167 14.84 -2.03 -0.77
CA MET A 167 15.49 -2.93 0.17
C MET A 167 15.05 -2.63 1.60
N LEU A 168 14.27 -3.52 2.21
CA LEU A 168 13.81 -3.43 3.59
C LEU A 168 14.48 -4.48 4.46
N THR A 169 15.11 -4.05 5.55
CA THR A 169 15.78 -4.91 6.51
C THR A 169 14.80 -5.52 7.51
N HIS A 170 15.26 -6.51 8.28
CA HIS A 170 14.50 -7.03 9.41
C HIS A 170 14.14 -5.93 10.40
N ALA A 171 15.10 -5.03 10.72
CA ALA A 171 14.85 -3.89 11.59
C ALA A 171 13.78 -2.96 11.04
N ASN A 172 13.84 -2.58 9.75
CA ASN A 172 12.86 -1.68 9.15
C ASN A 172 11.42 -2.20 9.31
N LEU A 173 11.19 -3.48 8.97
CA LEU A 173 9.86 -4.07 9.03
C LEU A 173 9.40 -4.33 10.48
N TRP A 174 10.32 -4.70 11.37
CA TRP A 174 10.03 -4.89 12.79
C TRP A 174 9.59 -3.56 13.43
N GLU A 175 10.35 -2.47 13.21
CA GLU A 175 10.05 -1.15 13.73
C GLU A 175 8.77 -0.58 13.12
N ALA A 176 8.53 -0.81 11.83
CA ALA A 176 7.28 -0.39 11.19
C ALA A 176 6.05 -1.03 11.85
N GLY A 177 6.12 -2.34 12.15
CA GLY A 177 5.08 -3.03 12.88
C GLY A 177 4.87 -2.46 14.29
N ARG A 178 5.96 -2.21 15.02
CA ARG A 178 5.93 -1.64 16.37
C ARG A 178 5.36 -0.21 16.37
N HIS A 179 5.90 0.68 15.53
CA HIS A 179 5.44 2.07 15.44
C HIS A 179 3.98 2.17 14.98
N GLY A 180 3.59 1.33 13.99
CA GLY A 180 2.21 1.27 13.54
C GLY A 180 1.26 0.81 14.64
N HIS A 181 1.68 -0.19 15.43
CA HIS A 181 0.92 -0.63 16.60
C HIS A 181 0.82 0.48 17.65
N GLU A 182 1.93 1.08 18.07
CA GLU A 182 1.96 2.16 19.08
C GLU A 182 1.12 3.37 18.68
N ALA A 183 1.14 3.75 17.39
CA ALA A 183 0.40 4.90 16.89
C ALA A 183 -1.09 4.66 16.69
N GLY A 184 -1.50 3.41 16.38
CA GLY A 184 -2.88 3.08 16.00
C GLY A 184 -3.65 2.26 17.02
N HIS A 185 -2.98 1.67 18.01
CA HIS A 185 -3.61 0.73 18.94
C HIS A 185 -4.69 1.37 19.82
N VAL A 186 -5.81 0.68 19.92
CA VAL A 186 -6.89 0.98 20.86
C VAL A 186 -7.17 -0.31 21.65
N PRO A 187 -7.06 -0.28 22.99
CA PRO A 187 -7.33 -1.47 23.80
C PRO A 187 -8.72 -2.05 23.57
N GLY A 188 -8.80 -3.37 23.40
CA GLY A 188 -10.06 -4.08 23.16
C GLY A 188 -10.51 -4.11 21.71
N LEU A 189 -9.74 -3.55 20.78
CA LEU A 189 -9.99 -3.71 19.34
C LEU A 189 -9.05 -4.80 18.80
N ASP A 190 -9.58 -5.99 18.65
CA ASP A 190 -8.80 -7.20 18.33
C ASP A 190 -9.21 -7.81 16.98
N LEU A 191 -10.33 -7.41 16.36
CA LEU A 191 -10.85 -8.00 15.14
C LEU A 191 -10.81 -7.03 13.96
N SER A 192 -10.03 -7.39 12.94
CA SER A 192 -9.90 -6.62 11.69
C SER A 192 -10.52 -7.33 10.49
N LEU A 193 -11.08 -6.54 9.55
CA LEU A 193 -11.44 -7.01 8.20
C LEU A 193 -10.42 -6.47 7.20
N SER A 194 -9.60 -7.34 6.61
CA SER A 194 -8.52 -6.97 5.70
C SER A 194 -8.79 -7.43 4.27
N CYS A 195 -8.67 -6.49 3.34
CA CYS A 195 -8.81 -6.72 1.90
C CYS A 195 -7.62 -6.17 1.10
N LEU A 196 -6.65 -5.55 1.78
CA LEU A 196 -5.46 -5.01 1.12
C LEU A 196 -4.61 -6.14 0.53
N PRO A 197 -4.04 -5.95 -0.68
CA PRO A 197 -3.08 -6.91 -1.21
C PRO A 197 -1.90 -7.09 -0.25
N LEU A 198 -1.73 -8.30 0.29
CA LEU A 198 -0.64 -8.63 1.21
C LEU A 198 0.75 -8.55 0.54
N ALA A 199 0.78 -8.58 -0.78
CA ALA A 199 1.97 -8.36 -1.59
C ALA A 199 2.38 -6.87 -1.72
N HIS A 200 1.54 -5.93 -1.28
CA HIS A 200 1.86 -4.51 -1.24
C HIS A 200 2.47 -4.12 0.11
N SER A 201 3.33 -3.09 0.12
CA SER A 201 3.97 -2.60 1.36
C SER A 201 2.98 -2.27 2.48
N TYR A 202 1.79 -1.74 2.15
CA TYR A 202 0.74 -1.47 3.14
C TYR A 202 0.16 -2.77 3.73
N GLY A 203 -0.11 -3.78 2.91
CA GLY A 203 -0.53 -5.10 3.40
C GLY A 203 0.54 -5.77 4.28
N LEU A 204 1.81 -5.66 3.88
CA LEU A 204 2.95 -6.14 4.68
C LEU A 204 3.06 -5.41 6.02
N LEU A 205 2.83 -4.08 6.05
CA LEU A 205 2.76 -3.30 7.29
C LEU A 205 1.66 -3.83 8.22
N VAL A 206 0.44 -4.05 7.69
CA VAL A 206 -0.70 -4.57 8.48
C VAL A 206 -0.37 -5.92 9.12
N LEU A 207 0.29 -6.82 8.40
CA LEU A 207 0.76 -8.10 8.95
C LEU A 207 1.75 -7.89 10.11
N ASN A 208 2.73 -7.01 9.94
CA ASN A 208 3.73 -6.72 10.97
C ASN A 208 3.13 -6.01 12.19
N VAL A 209 2.18 -5.08 12.01
CA VAL A 209 1.42 -4.45 13.10
C VAL A 209 0.70 -5.52 13.93
N GLY A 210 0.07 -6.50 13.28
CA GLY A 210 -0.58 -7.64 13.93
C GLY A 210 0.38 -8.47 14.79
N MET A 211 1.65 -8.63 14.38
CA MET A 211 2.65 -9.36 15.17
C MET A 211 3.03 -8.63 16.47
N HIS A 212 2.97 -7.29 16.51
CA HIS A 212 3.26 -6.49 17.71
C HIS A 212 2.07 -6.32 18.67
N HIS A 213 0.87 -6.72 18.27
CA HIS A 213 -0.30 -6.64 19.14
C HIS A 213 -0.08 -7.45 20.44
N PRO A 214 -0.41 -6.91 21.65
CA PRO A 214 -0.13 -7.61 22.91
C PRO A 214 -1.06 -8.81 23.18
N GLY A 215 -2.29 -8.76 22.67
CA GLY A 215 -3.33 -9.78 22.82
C GLY A 215 -3.34 -10.83 21.70
N ARG A 216 -4.53 -11.34 21.42
CA ARG A 216 -4.81 -12.35 20.39
C ARG A 216 -5.62 -11.74 19.24
N PRO A 217 -4.99 -10.93 18.36
CA PRO A 217 -5.69 -10.30 17.28
C PRO A 217 -6.22 -11.32 16.28
N GLN A 218 -7.40 -11.03 15.74
CA GLN A 218 -8.07 -11.84 14.74
C GLN A 218 -8.20 -11.02 13.45
N SER A 219 -8.14 -11.67 12.31
CA SER A 219 -8.35 -11.03 11.01
C SER A 219 -9.31 -11.84 10.15
N VAL A 220 -10.30 -11.15 9.60
CA VAL A 220 -11.11 -11.65 8.47
C VAL A 220 -10.40 -11.21 7.20
N LEU A 221 -9.88 -12.15 6.42
CA LEU A 221 -9.14 -11.87 5.20
C LEU A 221 -10.01 -12.12 3.98
N MET A 222 -10.10 -11.13 3.09
CA MET A 222 -10.73 -11.28 1.78
C MET A 222 -9.67 -11.60 0.72
N ARG A 223 -9.97 -12.54 -0.16
CA ARG A 223 -9.13 -12.84 -1.35
C ARG A 223 -9.02 -11.64 -2.26
N TRP A 224 -10.15 -11.02 -2.56
CA TRP A 224 -10.31 -9.83 -3.38
C TRP A 224 -11.25 -8.85 -2.69
N PHE A 225 -11.06 -7.57 -2.92
CA PHE A 225 -12.04 -6.59 -2.48
C PHE A 225 -13.26 -6.64 -3.41
N GLU A 226 -14.44 -6.86 -2.80
CA GLU A 226 -15.76 -6.73 -3.41
C GLU A 226 -16.64 -6.00 -2.39
N PRO A 227 -17.26 -4.86 -2.75
CA PRO A 227 -17.89 -3.97 -1.79
C PRO A 227 -19.03 -4.62 -0.99
N GLN A 228 -19.90 -5.38 -1.66
CA GLN A 228 -21.02 -6.03 -0.98
C GLN A 228 -20.53 -7.13 -0.05
N ALA A 229 -19.63 -7.99 -0.49
CA ALA A 229 -19.03 -9.05 0.35
C ALA A 229 -18.28 -8.45 1.54
N TRP A 230 -17.61 -7.29 1.36
CA TRP A 230 -16.96 -6.58 2.46
C TRP A 230 -17.97 -6.16 3.55
N LEU A 231 -19.13 -5.60 3.15
CA LEU A 231 -20.19 -5.19 4.08
C LEU A 231 -20.81 -6.39 4.79
N GLU A 232 -21.08 -7.47 4.06
CA GLU A 232 -21.60 -8.73 4.62
C GLU A 232 -20.64 -9.30 5.69
N LEU A 233 -19.33 -9.36 5.39
CA LEU A 233 -18.33 -9.84 6.33
C LEU A 233 -18.10 -8.89 7.51
N ALA A 234 -18.16 -7.58 7.29
CA ALA A 234 -18.05 -6.60 8.36
C ALA A 234 -19.17 -6.78 9.39
N GLN A 235 -20.41 -6.98 8.93
CA GLN A 235 -21.58 -7.26 9.77
C GLN A 235 -21.50 -8.64 10.41
N GLU A 236 -21.25 -9.71 9.63
CA GLU A 236 -21.25 -11.10 10.09
C GLU A 236 -20.23 -11.31 11.23
N HIS A 237 -19.02 -10.80 11.03
CA HIS A 237 -17.94 -10.94 11.99
C HIS A 237 -17.89 -9.81 13.03
N ARG A 238 -18.74 -8.78 12.91
CA ARG A 238 -18.72 -7.59 13.78
C ARG A 238 -17.33 -6.97 13.82
N SER A 239 -16.74 -6.77 12.65
CA SER A 239 -15.37 -6.29 12.49
C SER A 239 -15.21 -4.89 13.05
N GLN A 240 -14.13 -4.66 13.83
CA GLN A 240 -13.90 -3.43 14.56
C GLN A 240 -12.98 -2.46 13.81
N ILE A 241 -12.10 -3.02 12.98
CA ILE A 241 -11.03 -2.30 12.28
C ILE A 241 -11.03 -2.71 10.82
N ALA A 242 -10.89 -1.74 9.91
CA ALA A 242 -10.71 -2.05 8.50
C ALA A 242 -9.62 -1.18 7.84
N PRO A 243 -8.48 -1.73 7.45
CA PRO A 243 -7.55 -1.06 6.56
C PRO A 243 -8.07 -1.07 5.12
N VAL A 244 -8.16 0.11 4.52
CA VAL A 244 -8.63 0.31 3.14
C VAL A 244 -7.79 1.34 2.39
N VAL A 245 -8.01 1.46 1.10
CA VAL A 245 -7.54 2.58 0.28
C VAL A 245 -8.72 3.44 -0.19
N PRO A 246 -8.52 4.71 -0.57
CA PRO A 246 -9.61 5.62 -0.96
C PRO A 246 -10.55 5.06 -2.02
N SER A 247 -10.04 4.36 -3.05
CA SER A 247 -10.88 3.74 -4.07
C SER A 247 -11.88 2.71 -3.50
N MET A 248 -11.46 1.94 -2.50
CA MET A 248 -12.36 1.01 -1.79
C MET A 248 -13.44 1.77 -1.01
N LEU A 249 -13.06 2.87 -0.34
CA LEU A 249 -14.03 3.70 0.38
C LEU A 249 -15.09 4.30 -0.56
N TYR A 250 -14.67 4.80 -1.72
CA TYR A 250 -15.63 5.29 -2.75
C TYR A 250 -16.57 4.19 -3.24
N MET A 251 -16.05 2.97 -3.45
CA MET A 251 -16.88 1.82 -3.84
C MET A 251 -17.86 1.41 -2.75
N LEU A 252 -17.48 1.52 -1.47
CA LEU A 252 -18.36 1.30 -0.33
C LEU A 252 -19.45 2.39 -0.25
N LEU A 253 -19.11 3.65 -0.46
CA LEU A 253 -20.05 4.77 -0.49
C LEU A 253 -21.14 4.61 -1.58
N ALA A 254 -20.83 3.90 -2.65
CA ALA A 254 -21.81 3.57 -3.69
C ALA A 254 -22.79 2.44 -3.30
N GLN A 255 -22.60 1.79 -2.14
CA GLN A 255 -23.49 0.74 -1.62
C GLN A 255 -24.53 1.30 -0.64
N PRO A 256 -25.64 0.59 -0.39
CA PRO A 256 -26.63 0.94 0.63
C PRO A 256 -26.10 0.59 2.04
N LEU A 257 -25.17 1.41 2.57
CA LEU A 257 -24.50 1.17 3.86
C LEU A 257 -25.50 1.02 5.02
N GLU A 258 -26.65 1.66 4.91
CA GLU A 258 -27.72 1.67 5.90
C GLU A 258 -28.42 0.30 6.06
N ASP A 259 -28.27 -0.58 5.08
CA ASP A 259 -28.85 -1.93 5.10
C ASP A 259 -28.00 -2.93 5.92
N TYR A 260 -26.83 -2.50 6.39
CA TYR A 260 -25.88 -3.33 7.14
C TYR A 260 -25.67 -2.82 8.56
N ASP A 261 -25.53 -3.73 9.52
CA ASP A 261 -25.15 -3.39 10.89
C ASP A 261 -23.62 -3.25 10.99
N LEU A 262 -23.14 -2.01 10.86
CA LEU A 262 -21.73 -1.64 10.99
C LEU A 262 -21.43 -1.01 12.35
N SER A 263 -22.27 -1.19 13.36
CA SER A 263 -22.16 -0.52 14.68
C SER A 263 -20.87 -0.89 15.45
N GLU A 264 -20.27 -2.04 15.13
CA GLU A 264 -19.00 -2.47 15.73
C GLU A 264 -17.76 -1.96 14.97
N LEU A 265 -17.93 -1.40 13.77
CA LEU A 265 -16.81 -0.81 13.02
C LEU A 265 -16.42 0.52 13.66
N LEU A 266 -15.31 0.52 14.40
CA LEU A 266 -14.90 1.67 15.20
C LEU A 266 -13.89 2.56 14.48
N TYR A 267 -13.03 2.00 13.63
CA TYR A 267 -12.24 2.82 12.73
C TYR A 267 -11.88 2.16 11.39
N VAL A 268 -11.72 3.01 10.40
CA VAL A 268 -11.20 2.68 9.08
C VAL A 268 -9.85 3.35 8.92
N ALA A 269 -8.78 2.56 8.77
CA ALA A 269 -7.44 3.06 8.47
C ALA A 269 -7.33 3.26 6.95
N CYS A 270 -7.24 4.50 6.49
CA CYS A 270 -7.21 4.83 5.07
C CYS A 270 -5.87 5.46 4.66
N GLY A 271 -5.23 4.91 3.63
CA GLY A 271 -3.93 5.41 3.20
C GLY A 271 -3.60 5.05 1.75
N ALA A 272 -2.36 5.31 1.37
CA ALA A 272 -1.78 5.02 0.05
C ALA A 272 -2.23 5.94 -1.09
N ALA A 273 -3.31 6.72 -0.97
CA ALA A 273 -3.74 7.72 -1.94
C ALA A 273 -4.47 8.86 -1.22
N PRO A 274 -4.65 10.04 -1.86
CA PRO A 274 -5.46 11.11 -1.32
C PRO A 274 -6.93 10.70 -1.12
N LEU A 275 -7.53 11.14 -0.01
CA LEU A 275 -8.96 10.95 0.29
C LEU A 275 -9.63 12.32 0.37
N ALA A 276 -10.72 12.52 -0.38
CA ALA A 276 -11.46 13.79 -0.36
C ALA A 276 -12.24 13.97 0.94
N LEU A 277 -12.25 15.19 1.49
CA LEU A 277 -12.99 15.51 2.71
C LEU A 277 -14.49 15.17 2.60
N GLY A 278 -15.11 15.46 1.45
CA GLY A 278 -16.52 15.12 1.22
C GLY A 278 -16.81 13.61 1.34
N ALA A 279 -15.88 12.75 0.90
CA ALA A 279 -16.05 11.30 1.07
C ALA A 279 -15.92 10.87 2.54
N ILE A 280 -15.03 11.51 3.29
CA ILE A 280 -14.92 11.31 4.74
C ILE A 280 -16.23 11.69 5.42
N GLU A 281 -16.71 12.91 5.18
CA GLU A 281 -17.95 13.44 5.78
C GLU A 281 -19.15 12.56 5.45
N GLU A 282 -19.28 12.11 4.21
CA GLU A 282 -20.37 11.24 3.78
C GLU A 282 -20.30 9.87 4.45
N PHE A 283 -19.11 9.26 4.55
CA PHE A 283 -18.97 7.97 5.23
C PHE A 283 -19.29 8.07 6.73
N LEU A 284 -18.80 9.12 7.42
CA LEU A 284 -19.08 9.37 8.84
C LEU A 284 -20.57 9.62 9.10
N ARG A 285 -21.25 10.29 8.17
CA ARG A 285 -22.70 10.52 8.25
C ARG A 285 -23.49 9.21 8.14
N ARG A 286 -23.06 8.29 7.25
CA ARG A 286 -23.77 7.04 6.94
C ARG A 286 -23.38 5.90 7.89
N VAL A 287 -22.21 5.95 8.52
CA VAL A 287 -21.73 4.97 9.51
C VAL A 287 -21.39 5.71 10.82
N PRO A 288 -22.40 6.02 11.65
CA PRO A 288 -22.20 6.79 12.88
C PRO A 288 -21.29 6.06 13.88
N GLY A 289 -20.37 6.80 14.50
CA GLY A 289 -19.47 6.27 15.52
C GLY A 289 -18.14 5.75 15.01
N VAL A 290 -17.97 5.62 13.69
CA VAL A 290 -16.69 5.25 13.10
C VAL A 290 -15.72 6.44 13.06
N GLU A 291 -14.41 6.18 13.16
CA GLU A 291 -13.36 7.14 12.83
C GLU A 291 -12.70 6.77 11.50
N ILE A 292 -12.41 7.73 10.64
CA ILE A 292 -11.48 7.54 9.52
C ILE A 292 -10.13 8.07 9.97
N ARG A 293 -9.10 7.21 9.90
CA ARG A 293 -7.72 7.56 10.26
C ARG A 293 -6.87 7.49 9.01
N GLU A 294 -6.61 8.68 8.45
CA GLU A 294 -5.71 8.79 7.32
C GLU A 294 -4.28 8.55 7.79
N GLY A 295 -3.50 7.85 6.97
CA GLY A 295 -2.07 7.62 7.18
C GLY A 295 -1.27 7.84 5.90
N TYR A 296 0.00 8.16 6.07
CA TYR A 296 0.95 8.36 4.98
C TYR A 296 2.21 7.53 5.17
N GLY A 297 2.69 7.02 4.06
CA GLY A 297 3.95 6.31 3.95
C GLY A 297 4.22 5.88 2.52
N LEU A 298 5.45 5.48 2.29
CA LEU A 298 5.96 4.97 1.03
C LEU A 298 6.56 3.60 1.27
N THR A 299 6.76 2.83 0.22
CA THR A 299 7.52 1.58 0.34
C THR A 299 8.91 1.85 0.92
N GLU A 300 9.53 2.97 0.54
CA GLU A 300 10.83 3.45 1.00
C GLU A 300 10.87 3.83 2.50
N THR A 301 9.70 3.90 3.17
CA THR A 301 9.57 4.10 4.63
C THR A 301 8.83 2.93 5.28
N SER A 302 8.95 1.72 4.73
CA SER A 302 8.25 0.54 5.23
C SER A 302 6.73 0.74 5.34
N ALA A 303 6.16 1.56 4.43
CA ALA A 303 4.76 1.97 4.32
C ALA A 303 4.24 2.91 5.44
N LEU A 304 5.10 3.45 6.30
CA LEU A 304 4.67 4.26 7.45
C LEU A 304 5.56 5.49 7.63
N VAL A 305 4.95 6.66 7.77
CA VAL A 305 5.58 7.93 8.18
C VAL A 305 4.72 8.61 9.23
N SER A 306 3.40 8.69 8.99
CA SER A 306 2.46 9.38 9.87
C SER A 306 1.08 8.70 9.83
N THR A 307 0.31 8.91 10.88
CA THR A 307 -1.10 8.47 10.94
C THR A 307 -1.89 9.33 11.92
N ASN A 308 -3.18 9.53 11.65
CA ASN A 308 -4.07 10.19 12.58
C ASN A 308 -4.23 9.36 13.86
N PRO A 309 -4.06 9.98 15.06
CA PRO A 309 -4.14 9.26 16.31
C PRO A 309 -5.58 8.91 16.69
N PRO A 310 -5.79 7.82 17.48
CA PRO A 310 -7.09 7.44 18.01
C PRO A 310 -7.78 8.59 18.78
N GLY A 311 -9.09 8.77 18.55
CA GLY A 311 -9.92 9.75 19.27
C GLY A 311 -9.65 11.22 18.92
N ARG A 312 -8.68 11.50 18.04
CA ARG A 312 -8.32 12.87 17.62
C ARG A 312 -7.91 12.95 16.16
N PRO A 313 -8.64 12.30 15.23
CA PRO A 313 -8.33 12.45 13.82
C PRO A 313 -8.55 13.89 13.37
N ARG A 314 -7.63 14.44 12.57
CA ARG A 314 -7.79 15.74 11.92
C ARG A 314 -7.91 15.49 10.43
N TYR A 315 -9.13 15.49 9.94
CA TYR A 315 -9.45 15.21 8.54
C TYR A 315 -8.80 16.19 7.58
N GLY A 316 -8.35 15.70 6.44
CA GLY A 316 -7.54 16.45 5.48
C GLY A 316 -6.06 16.55 5.84
N THR A 317 -5.65 15.87 6.92
CA THR A 317 -4.24 15.63 7.26
C THR A 317 -3.97 14.14 7.39
N VAL A 318 -2.73 13.75 7.25
CA VAL A 318 -2.30 12.35 7.45
C VAL A 318 -1.76 12.11 8.87
N GLY A 319 -2.10 12.99 9.81
CA GLY A 319 -1.68 12.90 11.21
C GLY A 319 -0.24 13.37 11.46
N PRO A 320 0.19 13.33 12.73
CA PRO A 320 1.58 13.58 13.09
C PRO A 320 2.48 12.39 12.70
N PRO A 321 3.81 12.61 12.58
CA PRO A 321 4.77 11.53 12.42
C PRO A 321 4.63 10.48 13.54
N VAL A 322 4.80 9.21 13.18
CA VAL A 322 4.81 8.12 14.17
C VAL A 322 6.03 8.23 15.10
N PRO A 323 6.04 7.55 16.24
CA PRO A 323 7.18 7.62 17.18
C PRO A 323 8.53 7.42 16.47
N GLN A 324 9.58 8.13 16.91
CA GLN A 324 10.95 8.05 16.39
C GLN A 324 11.10 8.37 14.89
N THR A 325 10.10 9.04 14.31
CA THR A 325 10.14 9.52 12.93
C THR A 325 10.23 11.03 12.92
N GLU A 326 11.29 11.56 12.31
CA GLU A 326 11.47 12.99 12.11
C GLU A 326 11.03 13.35 10.69
N VAL A 327 10.27 14.42 10.58
CA VAL A 327 9.82 14.98 9.30
C VAL A 327 10.24 16.44 9.23
N GLN A 328 10.86 16.84 8.12
CA GLN A 328 11.12 18.24 7.79
C GLN A 328 10.61 18.56 6.39
N ILE A 329 10.32 19.83 6.16
CA ILE A 329 9.92 20.34 4.83
C ILE A 329 11.08 21.14 4.26
N VAL A 330 11.64 20.68 3.13
CA VAL A 330 12.76 21.32 2.44
C VAL A 330 12.29 21.70 1.05
N ASP A 331 12.23 23.01 0.75
CA ASP A 331 11.70 23.53 -0.52
C ASP A 331 10.30 23.00 -0.86
N GLY A 332 9.46 22.79 0.19
CA GLY A 332 8.13 22.23 0.09
C GLY A 332 8.09 20.71 0.02
N GLU A 333 9.22 20.03 -0.13
CA GLU A 333 9.31 18.56 -0.18
C GLU A 333 9.37 17.96 1.24
N ILE A 334 8.63 16.89 1.45
CA ILE A 334 8.65 16.12 2.70
C ILE A 334 9.95 15.29 2.73
N CYS A 335 10.76 15.52 3.74
CA CYS A 335 11.96 14.73 4.01
C CYS A 335 11.80 13.97 5.32
N VAL A 336 12.17 12.69 5.33
CA VAL A 336 11.95 11.77 6.44
C VAL A 336 13.28 11.20 6.93
N ARG A 337 13.48 11.20 8.25
CA ARG A 337 14.58 10.48 8.92
C ARG A 337 13.98 9.57 9.99
N SER A 338 14.20 8.27 9.86
CA SER A 338 13.62 7.24 10.73
C SER A 338 14.36 5.93 10.52
N ASP A 339 14.24 5.01 11.47
CA ASP A 339 14.61 3.60 11.33
C ASP A 339 13.67 2.81 10.41
N LEU A 340 12.57 3.45 9.95
CA LEU A 340 11.66 2.90 8.93
C LEU A 340 12.20 3.09 7.50
N VAL A 341 13.21 3.95 7.31
CA VAL A 341 13.75 4.26 5.98
C VAL A 341 14.54 3.07 5.44
N MET A 342 14.28 2.72 4.20
CA MET A 342 14.92 1.63 3.46
C MET A 342 16.46 1.67 3.51
N ALA A 343 17.10 0.53 3.33
CA ALA A 343 18.53 0.45 3.13
C ALA A 343 19.00 1.06 1.78
N GLY A 344 18.10 1.17 0.81
CA GLY A 344 18.33 1.74 -0.51
C GLY A 344 17.55 1.03 -1.61
N TYR A 345 17.88 1.34 -2.87
CA TYR A 345 17.34 0.65 -4.03
C TYR A 345 18.28 -0.46 -4.51
N TRP A 346 17.70 -1.63 -4.76
CA TRP A 346 18.42 -2.81 -5.26
C TRP A 346 19.07 -2.52 -6.61
N ASN A 347 20.38 -2.82 -6.73
CA ASN A 347 21.20 -2.58 -7.92
C ASN A 347 21.27 -1.11 -8.40
N GLU A 348 20.81 -0.13 -7.58
CA GLU A 348 20.73 1.29 -7.96
C GLU A 348 21.40 2.18 -6.89
N PRO A 349 22.73 2.07 -6.67
CA PRO A 349 23.42 2.82 -5.61
C PRO A 349 23.44 4.34 -5.86
N ASP A 350 23.46 4.78 -7.12
CA ASP A 350 23.46 6.20 -7.46
C ASP A 350 22.08 6.81 -7.13
N LEU A 351 21.01 6.14 -7.53
CA LEU A 351 19.64 6.56 -7.18
C LEU A 351 19.44 6.57 -5.66
N THR A 352 20.00 5.60 -4.95
CA THR A 352 19.96 5.57 -3.48
C THR A 352 20.58 6.83 -2.89
N ARG A 353 21.78 7.23 -3.37
CA ARG A 353 22.47 8.46 -2.93
C ARG A 353 21.71 9.74 -3.30
N GLU A 354 21.03 9.75 -4.43
CA GLU A 354 20.16 10.87 -4.84
C GLU A 354 18.93 11.00 -3.96
N THR A 355 18.38 9.88 -3.51
CA THR A 355 17.14 9.83 -2.73
C THR A 355 17.37 9.99 -1.23
N ILE A 356 18.47 9.40 -0.70
CA ILE A 356 18.85 9.52 0.72
C ILE A 356 20.09 10.40 0.82
N ARG A 357 19.95 11.60 1.42
CA ARG A 357 21.01 12.60 1.55
C ARG A 357 21.17 12.97 3.01
N ASP A 358 22.37 12.85 3.53
CA ASP A 358 22.70 13.19 4.94
C ASP A 358 21.75 12.52 5.96
N GLY A 359 21.32 11.26 5.67
CA GLY A 359 20.41 10.48 6.48
C GLY A 359 18.94 10.85 6.34
N TRP A 360 18.58 11.77 5.42
CA TRP A 360 17.20 12.14 5.10
C TRP A 360 16.76 11.52 3.77
N LEU A 361 15.64 10.81 3.80
CA LEU A 361 14.93 10.38 2.61
C LEU A 361 14.14 11.55 2.03
N TYR A 362 14.42 11.93 0.81
CA TYR A 362 13.63 12.87 0.01
C TYR A 362 12.52 12.10 -0.69
N THR A 363 11.29 12.31 -0.24
CA THR A 363 10.15 11.45 -0.62
C THR A 363 9.62 11.69 -2.02
N GLY A 364 9.90 12.86 -2.58
CA GLY A 364 9.27 13.33 -3.82
C GLY A 364 7.81 13.78 -3.63
N ASP A 365 7.30 13.79 -2.40
CA ASP A 365 5.97 14.28 -2.07
C ASP A 365 6.09 15.69 -1.45
N MET A 366 5.22 16.60 -1.87
CA MET A 366 5.15 17.97 -1.35
C MET A 366 4.17 18.02 -0.18
N GLY A 367 4.51 18.77 0.85
CA GLY A 367 3.66 18.82 2.04
C GLY A 367 3.98 19.98 2.97
N ARG A 368 3.24 20.04 4.07
CA ARG A 368 3.43 21.01 5.13
C ARG A 368 3.14 20.39 6.50
N LEU A 369 3.88 20.83 7.51
CA LEU A 369 3.58 20.58 8.92
C LEU A 369 2.91 21.82 9.51
N ASP A 370 1.83 21.62 10.25
CA ASP A 370 1.23 22.71 11.02
C ASP A 370 1.91 22.91 12.39
N GLY A 371 1.45 23.91 13.14
CA GLY A 371 2.01 24.24 14.45
C GLY A 371 1.84 23.15 15.53
N ASP A 372 0.93 22.19 15.32
CA ASP A 372 0.68 21.04 16.20
C ASP A 372 1.39 19.76 15.69
N GLY A 373 2.15 19.86 14.60
CA GLY A 373 2.90 18.76 14.02
C GLY A 373 2.10 17.82 13.10
N TYR A 374 0.87 18.21 12.70
CA TYR A 374 0.11 17.42 11.73
C TYR A 374 0.62 17.64 10.31
N LEU A 375 0.85 16.55 9.59
CA LEU A 375 1.34 16.55 8.22
C LEU A 375 0.16 16.61 7.23
N THR A 376 0.24 17.53 6.28
CA THR A 376 -0.67 17.59 5.12
C THR A 376 0.14 17.29 3.87
N ILE A 377 -0.30 16.32 3.08
CA ILE A 377 0.27 16.06 1.75
C ILE A 377 -0.42 16.99 0.76
N VAL A 378 0.37 17.74 0.02
CA VAL A 378 -0.14 18.69 -0.98
C VAL A 378 -0.25 18.01 -2.34
N ASP A 379 0.87 17.44 -2.83
CA ASP A 379 0.91 16.72 -4.12
C ASP A 379 2.24 15.97 -4.28
N ARG A 380 2.46 15.39 -5.46
CA ARG A 380 3.76 14.86 -5.87
C ARG A 380 4.57 15.89 -6.66
N LYS A 381 5.83 16.08 -6.29
CA LYS A 381 6.75 17.01 -6.96
C LYS A 381 6.82 16.81 -8.49
N LYS A 382 6.80 15.56 -8.93
CA LYS A 382 6.83 15.16 -10.35
C LYS A 382 5.51 15.35 -11.10
N ASP A 383 4.38 15.44 -10.39
CA ASP A 383 3.05 15.63 -10.96
C ASP A 383 2.65 17.10 -10.97
N LEU A 384 3.48 17.97 -10.37
CA LEU A 384 3.32 19.41 -10.40
C LEU A 384 3.25 19.91 -11.86
N ILE A 385 2.20 20.65 -12.17
CA ILE A 385 1.99 21.26 -13.48
C ILE A 385 2.60 22.66 -13.46
N ILE A 386 3.52 22.94 -14.36
CA ILE A 386 4.15 24.27 -14.46
C ILE A 386 3.51 25.03 -15.60
N ARG A 387 2.46 25.80 -15.28
CA ARG A 387 1.71 26.58 -16.25
C ARG A 387 2.07 28.06 -16.20
N GLY A 388 2.67 28.58 -17.27
CA GLY A 388 3.08 29.98 -17.37
C GLY A 388 4.00 30.45 -16.24
N GLY A 389 4.86 29.54 -15.73
CA GLY A 389 5.76 29.80 -14.60
C GLY A 389 5.12 29.64 -13.22
N PHE A 390 3.82 29.35 -13.16
CA PHE A 390 3.12 29.07 -11.90
C PHE A 390 3.05 27.57 -11.61
N ASN A 391 3.32 27.21 -10.36
CA ASN A 391 3.15 25.85 -9.86
C ASN A 391 1.67 25.61 -9.60
N VAL A 392 1.09 24.64 -10.28
CA VAL A 392 -0.29 24.17 -10.07
C VAL A 392 -0.23 22.73 -9.57
N PHE A 393 -0.76 22.51 -8.39
CA PHE A 393 -0.87 21.20 -7.80
C PHE A 393 -2.13 20.52 -8.33
N PRO A 394 -2.03 19.37 -9.02
CA PRO A 394 -3.19 18.62 -9.51
C PRO A 394 -4.26 18.41 -8.45
N ARG A 395 -3.84 18.08 -7.23
CA ARG A 395 -4.75 17.85 -6.11
C ARG A 395 -5.63 19.04 -5.76
N ASP A 396 -5.08 20.28 -5.75
CA ASP A 396 -5.87 21.49 -5.51
C ASP A 396 -7.02 21.62 -6.52
N VAL A 397 -6.75 21.23 -7.76
CA VAL A 397 -7.74 21.31 -8.85
C VAL A 397 -8.75 20.17 -8.73
N GLU A 398 -8.28 18.95 -8.42
CA GLU A 398 -9.14 17.78 -8.18
C GLU A 398 -10.11 18.03 -7.02
N GLU A 399 -9.63 18.53 -5.88
CA GLU A 399 -10.45 18.87 -4.72
C GLU A 399 -11.52 19.90 -5.05
N ALA A 400 -11.16 20.98 -5.77
CA ALA A 400 -12.12 21.99 -6.19
C ALA A 400 -13.18 21.46 -7.16
N LEU A 401 -12.81 20.56 -8.07
CA LEU A 401 -13.77 19.92 -8.99
C LEU A 401 -14.72 18.97 -8.25
N LEU A 402 -14.22 18.23 -7.26
CA LEU A 402 -15.00 17.28 -6.44
C LEU A 402 -16.05 17.99 -5.54
N GLU A 403 -16.00 19.33 -5.38
CA GLU A 403 -17.09 20.08 -4.75
C GLU A 403 -18.36 20.12 -5.62
N HIS A 404 -18.26 19.79 -6.92
CA HIS A 404 -19.41 19.74 -7.79
C HIS A 404 -20.19 18.43 -7.60
N PRO A 405 -21.52 18.47 -7.30
CA PRO A 405 -22.29 17.28 -6.96
C PRO A 405 -22.37 16.22 -8.07
N ALA A 406 -22.24 16.64 -9.33
CA ALA A 406 -22.25 15.73 -10.48
C ALA A 406 -20.89 15.03 -10.70
N ILE A 407 -19.80 15.41 -10.03
CA ILE A 407 -18.49 14.76 -10.20
C ILE A 407 -18.30 13.68 -9.14
N ALA A 408 -18.16 12.44 -9.58
CA ALA A 408 -17.89 11.31 -8.70
C ALA A 408 -16.39 11.14 -8.40
N THR A 409 -15.53 11.28 -9.44
CA THR A 409 -14.07 11.23 -9.28
C THR A 409 -13.41 12.22 -10.23
N ALA A 410 -12.23 12.71 -9.87
CA ALA A 410 -11.42 13.60 -10.69
C ALA A 410 -9.94 13.20 -10.66
N CYS A 411 -9.27 13.34 -11.80
CA CYS A 411 -7.82 13.22 -11.90
C CYS A 411 -7.30 14.27 -12.86
N VAL A 412 -6.28 15.03 -12.44
CA VAL A 412 -5.73 16.16 -13.17
C VAL A 412 -4.30 15.87 -13.60
N VAL A 413 -3.98 16.22 -14.85
CA VAL A 413 -2.65 16.06 -15.43
C VAL A 413 -2.23 17.29 -16.23
N GLY A 414 -0.92 17.53 -16.32
CA GLY A 414 -0.35 18.48 -17.26
C GLY A 414 -0.25 17.88 -18.65
N ARG A 415 -0.62 18.67 -19.66
CA ARG A 415 -0.36 18.41 -21.07
C ARG A 415 0.64 19.45 -21.58
N PRO A 416 1.69 19.06 -22.32
CA PRO A 416 2.60 20.01 -22.94
C PRO A 416 1.85 21.09 -23.75
N ASP A 417 2.22 22.36 -23.58
CA ASP A 417 1.64 23.53 -24.25
C ASP A 417 2.73 24.50 -24.68
N ASP A 418 2.72 24.88 -25.96
CA ASP A 418 3.78 25.72 -26.58
C ASP A 418 3.85 27.15 -26.00
N VAL A 419 2.76 27.64 -25.41
CA VAL A 419 2.67 29.02 -24.89
C VAL A 419 2.94 29.05 -23.38
N HIS A 420 2.41 28.10 -22.64
CA HIS A 420 2.43 28.11 -21.18
C HIS A 420 3.39 27.06 -20.57
N GLY A 421 4.07 26.26 -21.39
CA GLY A 421 4.86 25.12 -20.96
C GLY A 421 3.98 23.88 -20.74
N GLU A 422 2.99 24.00 -19.87
CA GLU A 422 1.96 22.97 -19.68
C GLU A 422 0.57 23.59 -19.58
N GLU A 423 -0.45 22.84 -20.00
CA GLU A 423 -1.86 23.17 -19.80
C GLU A 423 -2.51 22.15 -18.86
N ILE A 424 -3.47 22.62 -18.07
CA ILE A 424 -4.17 21.81 -17.05
C ILE A 424 -5.34 21.10 -17.70
N VAL A 425 -5.33 19.77 -17.65
CA VAL A 425 -6.39 18.92 -18.19
C VAL A 425 -6.94 18.03 -17.07
N ALA A 426 -8.26 17.98 -16.93
CA ALA A 426 -8.93 17.12 -15.98
C ALA A 426 -9.66 15.96 -16.68
N PHE A 427 -9.65 14.80 -16.04
CA PHE A 427 -10.49 13.65 -16.36
C PHE A 427 -11.44 13.42 -15.20
N VAL A 428 -12.74 13.32 -15.47
CA VAL A 428 -13.76 13.15 -14.46
C VAL A 428 -14.71 12.01 -14.79
N THR A 429 -15.19 11.31 -13.75
CA THR A 429 -16.37 10.46 -13.86
C THR A 429 -17.56 11.19 -13.25
N LEU A 430 -18.75 10.97 -13.77
CA LEU A 430 -19.95 11.69 -13.37
C LEU A 430 -20.91 10.78 -12.59
N SER A 431 -21.57 11.34 -11.59
CA SER A 431 -22.76 10.77 -10.93
C SER A 431 -24.07 11.20 -11.60
N GLU A 432 -24.05 12.35 -12.28
CA GLU A 432 -25.20 12.90 -13.03
C GLU A 432 -24.70 13.51 -14.35
N GLU A 433 -25.53 13.47 -15.40
CA GLU A 433 -25.15 13.98 -16.72
C GLU A 433 -25.04 15.51 -16.70
N ILE A 434 -23.89 16.04 -17.10
CA ILE A 434 -23.58 17.48 -17.19
C ILE A 434 -22.61 17.74 -18.32
N ALA A 435 -22.67 18.93 -18.94
CA ALA A 435 -21.75 19.33 -19.99
C ALA A 435 -20.35 19.65 -19.43
N ALA A 436 -19.31 19.25 -20.15
CA ALA A 436 -17.92 19.52 -19.75
C ALA A 436 -17.62 21.03 -19.63
N GLU A 437 -18.24 21.86 -20.47
CA GLU A 437 -18.12 23.32 -20.47
C GLU A 437 -18.64 23.93 -19.16
N GLU A 438 -19.70 23.37 -18.59
CA GLU A 438 -20.23 23.80 -17.29
C GLU A 438 -19.26 23.47 -16.14
N LEU A 439 -18.61 22.32 -16.22
CA LEU A 439 -17.57 21.93 -15.25
C LEU A 439 -16.33 22.82 -15.34
N VAL A 440 -15.92 23.22 -16.57
CA VAL A 440 -14.84 24.21 -16.76
C VAL A 440 -15.23 25.55 -16.16
N ALA A 441 -16.47 26.01 -16.37
CA ALA A 441 -16.98 27.25 -15.78
C ALA A 441 -16.98 27.18 -14.25
N PHE A 442 -17.44 26.06 -13.69
CA PHE A 442 -17.42 25.80 -12.25
C PHE A 442 -15.99 25.87 -11.67
N GLY A 443 -15.03 25.18 -12.32
CA GLY A 443 -13.61 25.23 -11.91
C GLY A 443 -13.04 26.64 -11.98
N ARG A 444 -13.41 27.43 -13.00
CA ARG A 444 -12.99 28.83 -13.17
C ARG A 444 -13.50 29.75 -12.06
N GLU A 445 -14.69 29.52 -11.54
CA GLU A 445 -15.26 30.31 -10.43
C GLU A 445 -14.55 30.05 -9.10
N ARG A 446 -14.05 28.82 -8.88
CA ARG A 446 -13.44 28.39 -7.61
C ARG A 446 -11.92 28.54 -7.57
N LEU A 447 -11.29 28.44 -8.71
CA LEU A 447 -9.83 28.46 -8.84
C LEU A 447 -9.35 29.74 -9.47
N GLY A 448 -8.19 30.21 -9.06
CA GLY A 448 -7.55 31.38 -9.69
C GLY A 448 -7.33 31.16 -11.18
N GLY A 449 -7.30 32.25 -11.95
CA GLY A 449 -7.25 32.25 -13.42
C GLY A 449 -6.10 31.44 -14.04
N TYR A 450 -5.05 31.14 -13.30
CA TYR A 450 -3.93 30.27 -13.73
C TYR A 450 -4.10 28.79 -13.38
N LYS A 451 -4.99 28.42 -12.42
CA LYS A 451 -5.13 27.08 -11.86
C LYS A 451 -6.27 26.23 -12.46
N TYR A 452 -7.34 26.84 -12.98
CA TYR A 452 -8.49 26.05 -13.42
C TYR A 452 -8.19 25.24 -14.68
N PRO A 453 -8.76 24.03 -14.84
CA PRO A 453 -8.57 23.22 -16.04
C PRO A 453 -9.25 23.87 -17.24
N ARG A 454 -8.52 23.91 -18.37
CA ARG A 454 -9.06 24.45 -19.64
C ARG A 454 -9.81 23.40 -20.44
N GLU A 455 -9.58 22.15 -20.10
CA GLU A 455 -10.13 21.01 -20.78
C GLU A 455 -10.53 19.97 -19.75
N ILE A 456 -11.77 19.47 -19.82
CA ILE A 456 -12.29 18.43 -18.97
C ILE A 456 -12.84 17.31 -19.85
N HIS A 457 -12.30 16.10 -19.67
CA HIS A 457 -12.75 14.89 -20.32
C HIS A 457 -13.64 14.10 -19.37
N VAL A 458 -14.88 13.86 -19.78
CA VAL A 458 -15.78 12.94 -19.08
C VAL A 458 -15.45 11.53 -19.55
N VAL A 459 -15.17 10.63 -18.62
CA VAL A 459 -14.84 9.23 -18.88
C VAL A 459 -15.73 8.30 -18.06
N ASP A 460 -15.97 7.08 -18.54
CA ASP A 460 -16.77 6.09 -17.81
C ASP A 460 -16.06 5.62 -16.53
N ALA A 461 -14.73 5.51 -16.59
CA ALA A 461 -13.89 5.15 -15.44
C ALA A 461 -12.47 5.75 -15.61
N LEU A 462 -11.85 6.16 -14.50
CA LEU A 462 -10.43 6.51 -14.50
C LEU A 462 -9.58 5.24 -14.60
N PRO A 463 -8.51 5.22 -15.41
CA PRO A 463 -7.54 4.13 -15.39
C PRO A 463 -6.89 4.06 -14.01
N LEU A 464 -6.76 2.85 -13.48
CA LEU A 464 -6.17 2.60 -12.17
C LEU A 464 -4.87 1.80 -12.31
N THR A 465 -3.91 2.12 -11.45
CA THR A 465 -2.73 1.27 -11.24
C THR A 465 -3.13 -0.05 -10.58
N PRO A 466 -2.27 -1.09 -10.60
CA PRO A 466 -2.52 -2.36 -9.91
C PRO A 466 -2.82 -2.24 -8.40
N VAL A 467 -2.51 -1.11 -7.81
CA VAL A 467 -2.78 -0.82 -6.38
C VAL A 467 -3.99 0.10 -6.17
N GLY A 468 -4.84 0.28 -7.19
CA GLY A 468 -6.09 1.03 -7.10
C GLY A 468 -5.96 2.56 -7.10
N LYS A 469 -4.79 3.11 -7.47
CA LYS A 469 -4.59 4.57 -7.63
C LYS A 469 -4.88 5.01 -9.05
N ALA A 470 -5.35 6.25 -9.25
CA ALA A 470 -5.48 6.83 -10.59
C ALA A 470 -4.13 6.82 -11.34
N ASP A 471 -4.13 6.27 -12.55
CA ASP A 471 -2.94 6.17 -13.39
C ASP A 471 -2.77 7.43 -14.25
N ARG A 472 -2.13 8.46 -13.68
CA ARG A 472 -1.84 9.70 -14.40
C ARG A 472 -0.97 9.51 -15.64
N LYS A 473 -0.17 8.44 -15.68
CA LYS A 473 0.65 8.13 -16.87
C LYS A 473 -0.24 7.69 -18.02
N ALA A 474 -1.16 6.74 -17.77
CA ALA A 474 -2.12 6.31 -18.78
C ALA A 474 -2.98 7.47 -19.27
N LEU A 475 -3.39 8.40 -18.37
CA LEU A 475 -4.16 9.59 -18.76
C LEU A 475 -3.35 10.55 -19.64
N ARG A 476 -2.06 10.77 -19.36
CA ARG A 476 -1.18 11.59 -20.23
C ARG A 476 -0.99 10.93 -21.61
N GLU A 477 -0.89 9.59 -21.67
CA GLU A 477 -0.79 8.86 -22.92
C GLU A 477 -2.06 9.01 -23.79
N LEU A 478 -3.25 9.02 -23.18
CA LEU A 478 -4.51 9.29 -23.89
C LEU A 478 -4.52 10.67 -24.57
N LEU A 479 -3.95 11.70 -23.94
CA LEU A 479 -3.85 13.04 -24.50
C LEU A 479 -2.91 13.10 -25.71
N THR A 480 -1.84 12.29 -25.71
CA THR A 480 -0.89 12.26 -26.84
C THR A 480 -1.47 11.58 -28.07
N VAL A 481 -2.34 10.57 -27.90
CA VAL A 481 -3.00 9.85 -29.01
C VAL A 481 -4.07 10.74 -29.67
N GLN A 482 -4.79 11.56 -28.90
CA GLN A 482 -5.83 12.46 -29.42
C GLN A 482 -5.26 13.70 -30.14
N GLY A 483 -4.05 14.15 -29.76
CA GLY A 483 -3.37 15.27 -30.42
C GLY A 483 -2.74 14.93 -31.78
N GLY A 484 -2.69 13.65 -32.17
CA GLY A 484 -2.12 13.17 -33.42
C GLY A 484 -3.09 13.09 -34.63
N THR A 485 -4.36 13.49 -34.46
CA THR A 485 -5.39 13.32 -35.52
C THR A 485 -5.88 14.65 -36.10
N THR A 486 -5.10 15.73 -36.01
CA THR A 486 -5.40 16.99 -36.71
C THR A 486 -4.26 17.34 -37.65
N THR A 487 -4.25 16.75 -38.84
CA THR A 487 -3.65 17.31 -40.05
C THR A 487 -4.67 17.26 -41.18
#